data_c91feb7cdba9cf2c85b05f6919e6a216
#
_entry.id   c91feb7cdba9cf2c85b05f6919e6a216
#
_cell.length_a   1.000
_cell.length_b   1.000
_cell.length_c   1.000
_cell.angle_alpha   90.00
_cell.angle_beta   90.00
_cell.angle_gamma   90.00
#
_symmetry.space_group_name_H-M   'P 1'
#
loop_
_entity.id
_entity.type
_entity.pdbx_description
1 polymer ?
#
loop_
_entity_poly.entity_id
_entity_poly.type
_entity_poly.pdbx_seq_one_letter_code
_entity_poly.pdbx_strand_id
1 'polypeptide(L)'
;MDVKKFIRDRESGILEELKEFLTIPSVSTLTEHDSDCAKAANWVAEHLRGLGMSKVELLGSDVHPVVWAEGPHVPGAPTVLVYGHYDVQPPDPVELWDSPPFEPTVKNGDLVARGATDDKGQVFAIMKAFEAVSRDGLPPVNIRFLVEGEEESGSEVLTQLLNEEPERVDVDAVVVSDMPYYAPKWPALYTALRGMCYCEITVTTLKGDLHSGLYGGVAPNAHETLVRLLSDLKPASGKINIPGLYEAVERPSKAERKAWAKLPFNEKTYAKREVGAKELTGIARYTPLERVWALPTFEIHGITGGFTQKGAKTVIPAEATAKVSLRLVPNQKAKTVERQLRKQVKELLPPYAKADVKFIHGGDPFTTDVESEPFD
;
A
#
# COMPACT_ATOMS: atom_id res chain seq x y z
N MET A 1 -0.23 -17.80 -31.19
CA MET A 1 -1.17 -18.55 -30.30
C MET A 1 -2.39 -17.71 -29.97
N ASP A 2 -3.58 -18.33 -29.74
CA ASP A 2 -4.75 -17.65 -29.16
C ASP A 2 -4.71 -17.84 -27.62
N VAL A 3 -4.13 -16.89 -26.91
CA VAL A 3 -4.03 -16.86 -25.43
C VAL A 3 -5.42 -16.96 -24.78
N LYS A 4 -6.44 -16.32 -25.37
CA LYS A 4 -7.81 -16.38 -24.85
C LYS A 4 -8.39 -17.78 -24.95
N LYS A 5 -8.05 -18.51 -26.03
CA LYS A 5 -8.45 -19.91 -26.17
C LYS A 5 -7.74 -20.80 -25.14
N PHE A 6 -6.45 -20.62 -24.94
CA PHE A 6 -5.69 -21.37 -23.93
C PHE A 6 -6.31 -21.21 -22.52
N ILE A 7 -6.61 -19.97 -22.10
CA ILE A 7 -7.21 -19.71 -20.79
C ILE A 7 -8.60 -20.37 -20.69
N ARG A 8 -9.47 -20.23 -21.70
CA ARG A 8 -10.80 -20.86 -21.67
C ARG A 8 -10.73 -22.38 -21.60
N ASP A 9 -9.84 -23.01 -22.37
CA ASP A 9 -9.71 -24.48 -22.42
C ASP A 9 -9.20 -25.06 -21.10
N ARG A 10 -8.56 -24.24 -20.23
CA ARG A 10 -7.95 -24.66 -18.95
C ARG A 10 -8.56 -23.95 -17.74
N GLU A 11 -9.62 -23.18 -17.90
CA GLU A 11 -10.20 -22.32 -16.86
C GLU A 11 -10.39 -23.05 -15.51
N SER A 12 -10.97 -24.25 -15.52
CA SER A 12 -11.19 -25.02 -14.29
C SER A 12 -9.89 -25.44 -13.61
N GLY A 13 -8.89 -25.88 -14.39
CA GLY A 13 -7.58 -26.26 -13.85
C GLY A 13 -6.83 -25.06 -13.27
N ILE A 14 -6.84 -23.95 -14.00
CA ILE A 14 -6.24 -22.68 -13.55
C ILE A 14 -6.88 -22.20 -12.25
N LEU A 15 -8.21 -22.31 -12.13
CA LEU A 15 -8.93 -21.93 -10.92
C LEU A 15 -8.56 -22.82 -9.72
N GLU A 16 -8.43 -24.12 -9.92
CA GLU A 16 -8.03 -25.04 -8.82
C GLU A 16 -6.59 -24.81 -8.37
N GLU A 17 -5.65 -24.54 -9.29
CA GLU A 17 -4.28 -24.18 -8.96
C GLU A 17 -4.23 -22.87 -8.14
N LEU A 18 -5.03 -21.85 -8.50
CA LEU A 18 -5.13 -20.62 -7.71
C LEU A 18 -5.72 -20.88 -6.33
N LYS A 19 -6.78 -21.67 -6.23
CA LYS A 19 -7.37 -22.04 -4.95
C LYS A 19 -6.35 -22.74 -4.04
N GLU A 20 -5.55 -23.67 -4.57
CA GLU A 20 -4.48 -24.32 -3.81
C GLU A 20 -3.52 -23.27 -3.22
N PHE A 21 -3.06 -22.31 -4.02
CA PHE A 21 -2.18 -21.25 -3.55
C PHE A 21 -2.84 -20.38 -2.47
N LEU A 22 -4.13 -20.07 -2.60
CA LEU A 22 -4.88 -19.25 -1.65
C LEU A 22 -5.20 -19.96 -0.33
N THR A 23 -5.14 -21.30 -0.27
CA THR A 23 -5.32 -22.03 1.00
C THR A 23 -4.14 -21.87 1.96
N ILE A 24 -2.99 -21.40 1.50
CA ILE A 24 -1.80 -21.24 2.33
C ILE A 24 -1.88 -19.91 3.08
N PRO A 25 -2.02 -19.90 4.43
CA PRO A 25 -2.18 -18.68 5.20
C PRO A 25 -0.84 -17.99 5.48
N SER A 26 -0.16 -17.51 4.45
CA SER A 26 1.16 -16.88 4.52
C SER A 26 1.12 -15.47 5.10
N VAL A 27 0.71 -15.35 6.37
CA VAL A 27 0.59 -14.07 7.08
C VAL A 27 1.96 -13.67 7.64
N SER A 28 2.69 -12.80 6.96
CA SER A 28 4.08 -12.44 7.28
C SER A 28 4.27 -11.70 8.62
N THR A 29 3.22 -11.04 9.12
CA THR A 29 3.27 -10.28 10.37
C THR A 29 3.12 -11.13 11.63
N LEU A 30 2.82 -12.44 11.51
CA LEU A 30 2.54 -13.34 12.62
C LEU A 30 3.47 -14.56 12.58
N THR A 31 4.33 -14.71 13.58
CA THR A 31 5.32 -15.79 13.65
C THR A 31 4.73 -17.20 13.67
N GLU A 32 3.47 -17.36 14.08
CA GLU A 32 2.75 -18.62 13.99
C GLU A 32 2.52 -19.12 12.54
N HIS A 33 2.65 -18.21 11.56
CA HIS A 33 2.55 -18.47 10.13
C HIS A 33 3.89 -18.53 9.40
N ASP A 34 5.02 -18.50 10.10
CA ASP A 34 6.36 -18.58 9.49
C ASP A 34 6.50 -19.81 8.57
N SER A 35 6.01 -20.97 9.01
CA SER A 35 6.02 -22.19 8.19
C SER A 35 5.09 -22.12 6.98
N ASP A 36 4.01 -21.33 7.05
CA ASP A 36 3.10 -21.12 5.94
C ASP A 36 3.71 -20.17 4.91
N CYS A 37 4.46 -19.16 5.35
CA CYS A 37 5.22 -18.29 4.46
C CYS A 37 6.26 -19.08 3.67
N ALA A 38 7.06 -19.92 4.34
CA ALA A 38 8.01 -20.80 3.68
C ALA A 38 7.32 -21.80 2.71
N LYS A 39 6.13 -22.31 3.07
CA LYS A 39 5.32 -23.17 2.21
C LYS A 39 4.82 -22.43 0.96
N ALA A 40 4.38 -21.18 1.10
CA ALA A 40 3.94 -20.35 -0.03
C ALA A 40 5.11 -20.05 -0.99
N ALA A 41 6.29 -19.70 -0.47
CA ALA A 41 7.49 -19.52 -1.27
C ALA A 41 7.86 -20.77 -2.07
N ASN A 42 7.83 -21.95 -1.42
CA ASN A 42 8.08 -23.23 -2.09
C ASN A 42 7.03 -23.51 -3.17
N TRP A 43 5.75 -23.23 -2.91
CA TRP A 43 4.69 -23.40 -3.91
C TRP A 43 4.96 -22.52 -5.16
N VAL A 44 5.32 -21.25 -4.97
CA VAL A 44 5.70 -20.33 -6.06
C VAL A 44 6.91 -20.86 -6.83
N ALA A 45 7.96 -21.30 -6.12
CA ALA A 45 9.18 -21.83 -6.74
C ALA A 45 8.92 -23.07 -7.58
N GLU A 46 8.15 -24.04 -7.05
CA GLU A 46 7.79 -25.25 -7.80
C GLU A 46 6.90 -24.93 -9.00
N HIS A 47 5.95 -24.02 -8.83
CA HIS A 47 5.09 -23.57 -9.93
C HIS A 47 5.93 -22.98 -11.07
N LEU A 48 6.86 -22.07 -10.78
CA LEU A 48 7.77 -21.46 -11.75
C LEU A 48 8.69 -22.52 -12.42
N ARG A 49 9.20 -23.51 -11.67
CA ARG A 49 9.93 -24.65 -12.25
C ARG A 49 9.06 -25.42 -13.24
N GLY A 50 7.81 -25.67 -12.88
CA GLY A 50 6.83 -26.34 -13.76
C GLY A 50 6.53 -25.56 -15.03
N LEU A 51 6.67 -24.23 -15.02
CA LEU A 51 6.52 -23.37 -16.19
C LEU A 51 7.79 -23.32 -17.08
N GLY A 52 8.86 -24.04 -16.73
CA GLY A 52 10.08 -24.12 -17.52
C GLY A 52 11.07 -22.98 -17.29
N MET A 53 11.00 -22.32 -16.13
CA MET A 53 12.05 -21.39 -15.73
C MET A 53 13.38 -22.11 -15.60
N SER A 54 14.44 -21.57 -16.20
CA SER A 54 15.76 -22.22 -16.27
C SER A 54 16.54 -22.14 -14.95
N LYS A 55 16.23 -21.15 -14.12
CA LYS A 55 16.80 -20.97 -12.78
C LYS A 55 15.72 -20.53 -11.81
N VAL A 56 15.63 -21.17 -10.65
CA VAL A 56 14.71 -20.80 -9.57
C VAL A 56 15.42 -20.96 -8.24
N GLU A 57 15.52 -19.86 -7.49
CA GLU A 57 16.24 -19.76 -6.22
C GLU A 57 15.32 -19.21 -5.11
N LEU A 58 15.55 -19.67 -3.88
CA LEU A 58 14.99 -19.08 -2.66
C LEU A 58 16.13 -18.35 -1.95
N LEU A 59 15.95 -17.05 -1.69
CA LEU A 59 17.04 -16.17 -1.30
C LEU A 59 16.72 -15.40 -0.01
N GLY A 60 17.75 -15.10 0.75
CA GLY A 60 17.74 -14.10 1.83
C GLY A 60 17.21 -14.57 3.18
N SER A 61 16.27 -15.50 3.24
CA SER A 61 15.66 -15.97 4.50
C SER A 61 15.15 -17.40 4.35
N ASP A 62 15.13 -18.16 5.46
CA ASP A 62 14.50 -19.49 5.52
C ASP A 62 13.00 -19.38 5.81
N VAL A 63 12.53 -18.27 6.37
CA VAL A 63 11.13 -18.04 6.77
C VAL A 63 10.36 -17.30 5.69
N HIS A 64 10.89 -16.19 5.24
CA HIS A 64 10.28 -15.33 4.21
C HIS A 64 11.21 -15.17 2.99
N PRO A 65 11.61 -16.25 2.31
CA PRO A 65 12.57 -16.14 1.23
C PRO A 65 11.98 -15.39 0.03
N VAL A 66 12.82 -14.59 -0.61
CA VAL A 66 12.51 -14.05 -1.93
C VAL A 66 12.65 -15.17 -2.95
N VAL A 67 11.59 -15.45 -3.70
CA VAL A 67 11.62 -16.37 -4.84
C VAL A 67 12.11 -15.62 -6.06
N TRP A 68 13.30 -15.96 -6.54
CA TRP A 68 13.85 -15.38 -7.77
C TRP A 68 13.91 -16.44 -8.85
N ALA A 69 13.44 -16.09 -10.05
CA ALA A 69 13.46 -17.01 -11.17
C ALA A 69 13.82 -16.32 -12.48
N GLU A 70 14.54 -17.03 -13.34
CA GLU A 70 14.97 -16.57 -14.64
C GLU A 70 14.53 -17.57 -15.72
N GLY A 71 13.86 -17.04 -16.75
CA GLY A 71 13.41 -17.82 -17.91
C GLY A 71 14.56 -18.21 -18.84
N PRO A 72 14.27 -19.02 -19.87
CA PRO A 72 15.22 -19.30 -20.92
C PRO A 72 15.70 -18.01 -21.60
N HIS A 73 17.01 -17.93 -21.85
CA HIS A 73 17.62 -16.75 -22.45
C HIS A 73 17.24 -16.60 -23.94
N VAL A 74 16.78 -15.42 -24.30
CA VAL A 74 16.48 -15.00 -25.69
C VAL A 74 17.50 -13.95 -26.11
N PRO A 75 18.47 -14.29 -26.97
CA PRO A 75 19.54 -13.36 -27.34
C PRO A 75 19.03 -12.07 -28.01
N GLY A 76 19.48 -10.92 -27.50
CA GLY A 76 19.13 -9.60 -28.02
C GLY A 76 17.72 -9.10 -27.68
N ALA A 77 16.96 -9.88 -26.92
CA ALA A 77 15.65 -9.45 -26.45
C ALA A 77 15.77 -8.64 -25.13
N PRO A 78 14.86 -7.68 -24.90
CA PRO A 78 14.82 -6.95 -23.62
C PRO A 78 14.48 -7.90 -22.46
N THR A 79 14.89 -7.52 -21.26
CA THR A 79 14.61 -8.24 -20.02
C THR A 79 13.50 -7.56 -19.25
N VAL A 80 12.46 -8.31 -18.90
CA VAL A 80 11.32 -7.85 -18.12
C VAL A 80 11.34 -8.58 -16.78
N LEU A 81 11.32 -7.83 -15.68
CA LEU A 81 11.14 -8.35 -14.32
C LEU A 81 9.67 -8.25 -13.92
N VAL A 82 9.10 -9.37 -13.50
CA VAL A 82 7.79 -9.42 -12.83
C VAL A 82 8.03 -9.40 -11.34
N TYR A 83 7.51 -8.39 -10.66
CA TYR A 83 7.50 -8.28 -9.21
C TYR A 83 6.11 -8.55 -8.65
N GLY A 84 6.05 -9.18 -7.50
CA GLY A 84 4.88 -9.33 -6.66
C GLY A 84 5.22 -9.99 -5.33
N HIS A 85 4.19 -10.31 -4.50
CA HIS A 85 4.40 -10.91 -3.21
C HIS A 85 3.46 -12.09 -2.95
N TYR A 86 3.89 -13.02 -2.09
CA TYR A 86 3.11 -14.21 -1.72
C TYR A 86 2.59 -14.15 -0.28
N ASP A 87 3.05 -13.21 0.52
CA ASP A 87 2.50 -12.99 1.85
C ASP A 87 1.18 -12.23 1.81
N VAL A 88 0.48 -12.20 2.92
CA VAL A 88 -0.84 -11.60 3.03
C VAL A 88 -1.05 -10.96 4.40
N GLN A 89 -1.92 -9.96 4.48
CA GLN A 89 -2.38 -9.36 5.73
C GLN A 89 -3.16 -10.35 6.60
N PRO A 90 -3.15 -10.19 7.95
CA PRO A 90 -4.07 -10.88 8.83
C PRO A 90 -5.52 -10.75 8.38
N PRO A 91 -6.35 -11.80 8.51
CA PRO A 91 -7.75 -11.74 8.08
C PRO A 91 -8.69 -11.03 9.06
N ASP A 92 -8.16 -10.53 10.19
CA ASP A 92 -8.97 -9.93 11.25
C ASP A 92 -9.74 -8.68 10.81
N PRO A 93 -10.97 -8.49 11.29
CA PRO A 93 -11.73 -9.39 12.17
C PRO A 93 -12.41 -10.54 11.40
N VAL A 94 -12.09 -11.78 11.76
CA VAL A 94 -12.54 -13.00 11.03
C VAL A 94 -14.07 -13.15 11.01
N GLU A 95 -14.77 -12.66 12.02
CA GLU A 95 -16.23 -12.70 12.11
C GLU A 95 -16.96 -11.84 11.07
N LEU A 96 -16.26 -10.96 10.36
CA LEU A 96 -16.84 -10.16 9.27
C LEU A 96 -16.74 -10.85 7.90
N TRP A 97 -16.07 -11.99 7.82
CA TRP A 97 -15.98 -12.74 6.56
C TRP A 97 -17.21 -13.60 6.34
N ASP A 98 -17.77 -13.56 5.13
CA ASP A 98 -18.87 -14.42 4.71
C ASP A 98 -18.48 -15.89 4.49
N SER A 99 -17.18 -16.20 4.38
CA SER A 99 -16.59 -17.54 4.25
C SER A 99 -15.20 -17.51 4.90
N PRO A 100 -14.67 -18.65 5.39
CA PRO A 100 -13.34 -18.68 5.98
C PRO A 100 -12.28 -18.07 5.03
N PRO A 101 -11.40 -17.17 5.51
CA PRO A 101 -10.50 -16.39 4.65
C PRO A 101 -9.53 -17.24 3.81
N PHE A 102 -9.14 -18.41 4.29
CA PHE A 102 -8.21 -19.33 3.61
C PHE A 102 -8.92 -20.59 3.05
N GLU A 103 -10.25 -20.52 2.87
CA GLU A 103 -11.05 -21.51 2.13
C GLU A 103 -11.62 -20.84 0.86
N PRO A 104 -10.87 -20.81 -0.24
CA PRO A 104 -11.24 -20.07 -1.46
C PRO A 104 -12.60 -20.51 -1.98
N THR A 105 -13.56 -19.59 -1.96
CA THR A 105 -14.97 -19.87 -2.28
C THR A 105 -15.43 -19.03 -3.46
N VAL A 106 -16.06 -19.68 -4.46
CA VAL A 106 -16.68 -18.95 -5.58
C VAL A 106 -18.09 -18.51 -5.17
N LYS A 107 -18.32 -17.19 -5.16
CA LYS A 107 -19.62 -16.58 -4.86
C LYS A 107 -20.01 -15.63 -5.98
N ASN A 108 -21.16 -15.87 -6.60
CA ASN A 108 -21.71 -15.04 -7.70
C ASN A 108 -20.73 -14.82 -8.88
N GLY A 109 -19.80 -15.74 -9.10
CA GLY A 109 -18.78 -15.66 -10.15
C GLY A 109 -17.46 -15.03 -9.71
N ASP A 110 -17.37 -14.55 -8.46
CA ASP A 110 -16.13 -14.02 -7.88
C ASP A 110 -15.48 -15.05 -6.95
N LEU A 111 -14.14 -15.16 -7.00
CA LEU A 111 -13.36 -15.96 -6.06
C LEU A 111 -13.04 -15.12 -4.83
N VAL A 112 -13.55 -15.55 -3.67
CA VAL A 112 -13.38 -14.85 -2.39
C VAL A 112 -12.43 -15.61 -1.50
N ALA A 113 -11.29 -14.99 -1.17
CA ALA A 113 -10.30 -15.47 -0.20
C ALA A 113 -9.33 -14.35 0.17
N ARG A 114 -8.60 -14.47 1.28
CA ARG A 114 -7.45 -13.61 1.58
C ARG A 114 -6.35 -13.86 0.54
N GLY A 115 -5.74 -12.77 -0.01
CA GLY A 115 -4.73 -12.86 -1.06
C GLY A 115 -5.27 -13.01 -2.49
N ALA A 116 -6.59 -13.14 -2.68
CA ALA A 116 -7.19 -13.30 -4.02
C ALA A 116 -6.99 -12.05 -4.92
N THR A 117 -6.83 -10.87 -4.33
CA THR A 117 -6.63 -9.60 -5.03
C THR A 117 -5.47 -8.77 -4.46
N ASP A 118 -4.62 -9.39 -3.60
CA ASP A 118 -3.50 -8.76 -2.93
C ASP A 118 -2.60 -9.85 -2.32
N ASP A 119 -1.55 -10.29 -2.98
CA ASP A 119 -1.17 -10.15 -4.40
C ASP A 119 -1.11 -11.52 -5.10
N LYS A 120 -1.43 -12.63 -4.37
CA LYS A 120 -1.35 -14.01 -4.91
C LYS A 120 -2.12 -14.17 -6.23
N GLY A 121 -3.31 -13.55 -6.33
CA GLY A 121 -4.13 -13.64 -7.53
C GLY A 121 -3.48 -12.97 -8.74
N GLN A 122 -2.89 -11.79 -8.58
CA GLN A 122 -2.23 -11.05 -9.65
C GLN A 122 -0.93 -11.72 -10.07
N VAL A 123 -0.07 -12.12 -9.10
CA VAL A 123 1.16 -12.88 -9.38
C VAL A 123 0.84 -14.16 -10.14
N PHE A 124 -0.16 -14.92 -9.68
CA PHE A 124 -0.60 -16.12 -10.36
C PHE A 124 -1.11 -15.85 -11.79
N ALA A 125 -1.88 -14.78 -11.98
CA ALA A 125 -2.38 -14.41 -13.31
C ALA A 125 -1.24 -14.14 -14.29
N ILE A 126 -0.15 -13.47 -13.85
CA ILE A 126 1.03 -13.24 -14.70
C ILE A 126 1.78 -14.55 -14.97
N MET A 127 1.92 -15.44 -13.98
CA MET A 127 2.49 -16.78 -14.20
C MET A 127 1.71 -17.54 -15.27
N LYS A 128 0.38 -17.48 -15.28
CA LYS A 128 -0.47 -18.11 -16.29
C LYS A 128 -0.39 -17.41 -17.65
N ALA A 129 -0.21 -16.09 -17.67
CA ALA A 129 0.07 -15.38 -18.90
C ALA A 129 1.41 -15.82 -19.52
N PHE A 130 2.46 -15.95 -18.70
CA PHE A 130 3.75 -16.50 -19.15
C PHE A 130 3.61 -17.93 -19.66
N GLU A 131 2.90 -18.80 -18.94
CA GLU A 131 2.60 -20.17 -19.41
C GLU A 131 1.94 -20.16 -20.79
N ALA A 132 0.94 -19.29 -20.95
CA ALA A 132 0.21 -19.19 -22.21
C ALA A 132 1.09 -18.75 -23.39
N VAL A 133 1.94 -17.74 -23.19
CA VAL A 133 2.78 -17.21 -24.30
C VAL A 133 4.00 -18.07 -24.57
N SER A 134 4.48 -18.85 -23.61
CA SER A 134 5.66 -19.73 -23.75
C SER A 134 5.34 -21.09 -24.38
N ARG A 135 4.08 -21.45 -24.53
CA ARG A 135 3.65 -22.77 -24.99
C ARG A 135 4.04 -23.09 -26.44
N ASP A 136 4.01 -22.12 -27.32
CA ASP A 136 4.34 -22.31 -28.74
C ASP A 136 5.77 -21.85 -29.07
N GLY A 137 6.61 -21.62 -28.09
CA GLY A 137 7.98 -21.15 -28.19
C GLY A 137 8.31 -20.13 -27.11
N LEU A 138 9.54 -19.64 -27.10
CA LEU A 138 9.93 -18.61 -26.14
C LEU A 138 9.23 -17.27 -26.45
N PRO A 139 8.82 -16.51 -25.43
CA PRO A 139 8.34 -15.15 -25.62
C PRO A 139 9.46 -14.27 -26.21
N PRO A 140 9.14 -13.16 -26.88
CA PRO A 140 10.15 -12.27 -27.48
C PRO A 140 10.91 -11.40 -26.45
N VAL A 141 10.90 -11.77 -25.19
CA VAL A 141 11.55 -11.09 -24.06
C VAL A 141 12.24 -12.09 -23.16
N ASN A 142 13.33 -11.67 -22.50
CA ASN A 142 13.83 -12.36 -21.34
C ASN A 142 12.92 -12.06 -20.16
N ILE A 143 12.53 -13.06 -19.39
CA ILE A 143 11.64 -12.85 -18.25
C ILE A 143 12.32 -13.26 -16.94
N ARG A 144 12.16 -12.45 -15.94
CA ARG A 144 12.54 -12.73 -14.55
C ARG A 144 11.33 -12.58 -13.65
N PHE A 145 11.24 -13.41 -12.60
CA PHE A 145 10.28 -13.24 -11.51
C PHE A 145 11.04 -12.95 -10.22
N LEU A 146 10.53 -12.01 -9.46
CA LEU A 146 10.94 -11.69 -8.10
C LEU A 146 9.67 -11.61 -7.26
N VAL A 147 9.45 -12.62 -6.40
CA VAL A 147 8.24 -12.71 -5.58
C VAL A 147 8.68 -12.79 -4.12
N GLU A 148 8.37 -11.76 -3.35
CA GLU A 148 8.77 -11.64 -1.95
C GLU A 148 7.71 -12.16 -0.96
N GLY A 149 8.10 -12.27 0.32
CA GLY A 149 7.24 -12.77 1.39
C GLY A 149 7.11 -11.85 2.58
N GLU A 150 7.44 -10.56 2.44
CA GLU A 150 7.40 -9.54 3.50
C GLU A 150 6.86 -8.18 3.03
N GLU A 151 6.16 -8.12 1.90
CA GLU A 151 5.61 -6.84 1.41
C GLU A 151 4.72 -6.20 2.48
N GLU A 152 3.86 -7.00 3.06
CA GLU A 152 2.88 -6.60 4.08
C GLU A 152 3.49 -6.35 5.47
N SER A 153 4.78 -6.65 5.64
CA SER A 153 5.54 -6.42 6.88
C SER A 153 6.76 -5.50 6.71
N GLY A 154 7.05 -5.03 5.46
CA GLY A 154 8.03 -3.97 5.20
C GLY A 154 9.25 -4.38 4.39
N SER A 155 9.28 -5.55 3.74
CA SER A 155 10.27 -5.98 2.73
C SER A 155 11.73 -5.89 3.19
N GLU A 156 12.02 -6.35 4.42
CA GLU A 156 13.37 -6.22 4.99
C GLU A 156 14.36 -7.13 4.25
N VAL A 157 13.97 -8.39 4.00
CA VAL A 157 14.77 -9.38 3.25
C VAL A 157 15.01 -8.93 1.81
N LEU A 158 13.96 -8.43 1.12
CA LEU A 158 14.11 -7.91 -0.23
C LEU A 158 15.03 -6.69 -0.26
N THR A 159 14.88 -5.76 0.67
CA THR A 159 15.73 -4.56 0.76
C THR A 159 17.20 -4.92 0.92
N GLN A 160 17.51 -5.91 1.76
CA GLN A 160 18.86 -6.42 1.92
C GLN A 160 19.37 -7.06 0.62
N LEU A 161 18.60 -7.95 0.00
CA LEU A 161 18.94 -8.61 -1.24
C LEU A 161 19.27 -7.62 -2.37
N LEU A 162 18.46 -6.59 -2.55
CA LEU A 162 18.68 -5.58 -3.59
C LEU A 162 19.92 -4.72 -3.36
N ASN A 163 20.34 -4.53 -2.09
CA ASN A 163 21.59 -3.85 -1.76
C ASN A 163 22.81 -4.74 -1.98
N GLU A 164 22.69 -6.05 -1.77
CA GLU A 164 23.81 -7.01 -1.89
C GLU A 164 23.99 -7.50 -3.34
N GLU A 165 22.90 -7.69 -4.09
CA GLU A 165 22.88 -8.26 -5.45
C GLU A 165 22.04 -7.39 -6.42
N PRO A 166 22.39 -6.10 -6.63
CA PRO A 166 21.61 -5.17 -7.46
C PRO A 166 21.48 -5.61 -8.94
N GLU A 167 22.39 -6.44 -9.43
CA GLU A 167 22.37 -6.98 -10.81
C GLU A 167 21.15 -7.89 -11.09
N ARG A 168 20.50 -8.41 -10.06
CA ARG A 168 19.27 -9.22 -10.23
C ARG A 168 18.13 -8.40 -10.81
N VAL A 169 18.12 -7.10 -10.53
CA VAL A 169 17.09 -6.16 -10.99
C VAL A 169 17.61 -5.19 -12.06
N ASP A 170 18.78 -5.46 -12.61
CA ASP A 170 19.27 -4.77 -13.82
C ASP A 170 18.50 -5.30 -15.03
N VAL A 171 17.43 -4.61 -15.41
CA VAL A 171 16.44 -5.02 -16.41
C VAL A 171 15.93 -3.80 -17.19
N ASP A 172 15.36 -4.04 -18.37
CA ASP A 172 14.83 -2.97 -19.22
C ASP A 172 13.46 -2.47 -18.76
N ALA A 173 12.66 -3.35 -18.13
CA ALA A 173 11.34 -2.98 -17.59
C ALA A 173 10.97 -3.83 -16.37
N VAL A 174 10.19 -3.23 -15.47
CA VAL A 174 9.59 -3.91 -14.30
C VAL A 174 8.07 -3.87 -14.42
N VAL A 175 7.42 -5.02 -14.25
CA VAL A 175 5.96 -5.15 -14.17
C VAL A 175 5.60 -5.43 -12.72
N VAL A 176 4.86 -4.51 -12.10
CA VAL A 176 4.26 -4.65 -10.78
C VAL A 176 2.75 -4.75 -10.96
N SER A 177 2.14 -5.84 -10.54
CA SER A 177 0.69 -6.09 -10.72
C SER A 177 -0.04 -6.18 -9.39
N ASP A 178 0.29 -5.30 -8.47
CA ASP A 178 -0.26 -5.24 -7.12
C ASP A 178 -1.26 -4.09 -6.97
N MET A 179 -2.17 -3.99 -7.94
CA MET A 179 -3.21 -2.96 -7.95
C MET A 179 -4.55 -3.52 -8.46
N PRO A 180 -5.68 -3.06 -7.91
CA PRO A 180 -6.99 -3.49 -8.36
C PRO A 180 -7.33 -2.93 -9.75
N TYR A 181 -8.29 -3.55 -10.43
CA TYR A 181 -8.97 -2.89 -11.53
C TYR A 181 -9.62 -1.59 -11.07
N TYR A 182 -9.64 -0.58 -11.92
CA TYR A 182 -10.33 0.67 -11.61
C TYR A 182 -11.82 0.45 -11.33
N ALA A 183 -12.46 -0.41 -12.09
CA ALA A 183 -13.83 -0.86 -11.92
C ALA A 183 -14.02 -2.21 -12.64
N PRO A 184 -15.09 -2.97 -12.40
CA PRO A 184 -15.38 -4.19 -13.14
C PRO A 184 -15.32 -3.97 -14.65
N LYS A 185 -14.50 -4.77 -15.36
CA LYS A 185 -14.22 -4.67 -16.81
C LYS A 185 -13.44 -3.42 -17.27
N TRP A 186 -12.88 -2.66 -16.33
CA TRP A 186 -12.01 -1.52 -16.60
C TRP A 186 -10.62 -1.78 -16.05
N PRO A 187 -9.77 -2.52 -16.78
CA PRO A 187 -8.37 -2.66 -16.39
C PRO A 187 -7.71 -1.28 -16.39
N ALA A 188 -6.73 -1.09 -15.51
CA ALA A 188 -6.01 0.17 -15.38
C ALA A 188 -4.51 -0.08 -15.30
N LEU A 189 -3.73 0.83 -15.89
CA LEU A 189 -2.32 0.97 -15.62
C LEU A 189 -2.13 2.15 -14.67
N TYR A 190 -1.52 1.89 -13.54
CA TYR A 190 -1.16 2.92 -12.58
C TYR A 190 0.21 3.49 -12.95
N THR A 191 0.24 4.75 -13.31
CA THR A 191 1.44 5.43 -13.80
C THR A 191 2.19 6.19 -12.71
N ALA A 192 1.66 6.20 -11.50
CA ALA A 192 2.28 6.80 -10.33
C ALA A 192 1.82 6.10 -9.05
N LEU A 193 2.73 5.98 -8.10
CA LEU A 193 2.45 5.54 -6.73
C LEU A 193 2.64 6.71 -5.77
N ARG A 194 1.73 6.80 -4.80
CA ARG A 194 1.81 7.86 -3.78
C ARG A 194 2.86 7.48 -2.74
N GLY A 195 3.69 8.47 -2.39
CA GLY A 195 4.58 8.36 -1.25
C GLY A 195 3.84 8.47 0.08
N MET A 196 4.57 8.26 1.16
CA MET A 196 4.06 8.37 2.52
C MET A 196 5.08 9.00 3.46
N CYS A 197 4.57 9.76 4.45
CA CYS A 197 5.31 10.22 5.61
C CYS A 197 4.46 9.92 6.83
N TYR A 198 4.82 8.90 7.60
CA TYR A 198 4.10 8.47 8.80
C TYR A 198 4.83 8.93 10.06
N CYS A 199 4.13 9.65 10.95
CA CYS A 199 4.71 10.23 12.16
C CYS A 199 3.82 10.03 13.37
N GLU A 200 4.44 10.07 14.56
CA GLU A 200 3.76 10.30 15.81
C GLU A 200 4.05 11.73 16.30
N ILE A 201 3.00 12.44 16.75
CA ILE A 201 3.09 13.77 17.33
C ILE A 201 2.70 13.63 18.80
N THR A 202 3.66 13.79 19.70
CA THR A 202 3.43 13.76 21.15
C THR A 202 3.48 15.18 21.71
N VAL A 203 2.41 15.61 22.35
CA VAL A 203 2.31 16.92 23.04
C VAL A 203 2.37 16.71 24.53
N THR A 204 3.26 17.43 25.20
CA THR A 204 3.42 17.42 26.66
C THR A 204 3.15 18.84 27.19
N THR A 205 2.28 18.97 28.19
CA THR A 205 1.89 20.24 28.79
C THR A 205 2.21 20.34 30.26
N LEU A 206 2.35 19.20 30.96
CA LEU A 206 2.54 19.09 32.42
C LEU A 206 3.63 18.06 32.73
N LYS A 207 4.11 18.05 33.98
CA LYS A 207 5.08 17.03 34.45
C LYS A 207 4.41 15.69 34.80
N GLY A 208 3.10 15.68 34.98
CA GLY A 208 2.28 14.53 35.32
C GLY A 208 0.81 14.90 35.34
N ASP A 209 -0.06 13.89 35.31
CA ASP A 209 -1.50 14.05 35.32
C ASP A 209 -2.00 14.75 36.57
N LEU A 210 -3.01 15.62 36.44
CA LEU A 210 -3.58 16.37 37.52
C LEU A 210 -5.09 16.07 37.70
N HIS A 211 -5.60 16.29 38.90
CA HIS A 211 -7.04 16.16 39.20
C HIS A 211 -7.81 17.38 38.64
N SER A 212 -8.78 17.14 37.74
CA SER A 212 -9.52 18.23 37.09
C SER A 212 -10.37 19.08 38.00
N GLY A 213 -10.86 18.52 39.11
CA GLY A 213 -11.61 19.25 40.15
C GLY A 213 -10.76 20.24 40.96
N LEU A 214 -9.43 20.08 40.99
CA LEU A 214 -8.52 20.97 41.69
C LEU A 214 -7.80 21.95 40.75
N TYR A 215 -7.50 21.53 39.54
CA TYR A 215 -6.65 22.28 38.62
C TYR A 215 -7.34 22.62 37.28
N GLY A 216 -8.60 22.23 37.11
CA GLY A 216 -9.40 22.60 35.94
C GLY A 216 -9.55 24.10 35.79
N GLY A 217 -9.42 24.63 34.56
CA GLY A 217 -9.47 26.05 34.25
C GLY A 217 -8.14 26.80 34.40
N VAL A 218 -7.10 26.17 35.01
CA VAL A 218 -5.75 26.77 35.11
C VAL A 218 -4.65 25.89 34.50
N ALA A 219 -4.77 24.57 34.64
CA ALA A 219 -3.77 23.63 34.11
C ALA A 219 -4.00 23.38 32.61
N PRO A 220 -2.97 23.49 31.75
CA PRO A 220 -3.09 23.20 30.33
C PRO A 220 -3.29 21.69 30.12
N ASN A 221 -4.27 21.35 29.26
CA ASN A 221 -4.63 19.97 28.94
C ASN A 221 -3.94 19.53 27.64
N ALA A 222 -3.18 18.45 27.69
CA ALA A 222 -2.44 17.95 26.54
C ALA A 222 -3.35 17.50 25.39
N HIS A 223 -4.50 16.86 25.70
CA HIS A 223 -5.47 16.48 24.64
C HIS A 223 -6.08 17.70 23.96
N GLU A 224 -6.47 18.71 24.71
CA GLU A 224 -7.02 19.94 24.13
C GLU A 224 -6.00 20.64 23.24
N THR A 225 -4.74 20.70 23.69
CA THR A 225 -3.64 21.29 22.92
C THR A 225 -3.37 20.49 21.64
N LEU A 226 -3.34 19.15 21.71
CA LEU A 226 -3.14 18.29 20.56
C LEU A 226 -4.30 18.41 19.55
N VAL A 227 -5.54 18.40 20.01
CA VAL A 227 -6.73 18.53 19.14
C VAL A 227 -6.71 19.86 18.38
N ARG A 228 -6.36 20.96 19.06
CA ARG A 228 -6.21 22.28 18.40
C ARG A 228 -5.09 22.25 17.38
N LEU A 229 -3.93 21.72 17.73
CA LEU A 229 -2.79 21.57 16.82
C LEU A 229 -3.17 20.80 15.53
N LEU A 230 -3.85 19.66 15.68
CA LEU A 230 -4.30 18.84 14.56
C LEU A 230 -5.34 19.59 13.69
N SER A 231 -6.25 20.32 14.32
CA SER A 231 -7.22 21.16 13.60
C SER A 231 -6.57 22.31 12.84
N ASP A 232 -5.50 22.89 13.39
CA ASP A 232 -4.74 23.96 12.73
C ASP A 232 -3.87 23.41 11.58
N LEU A 233 -3.36 22.18 11.71
CA LEU A 233 -2.64 21.49 10.63
C LEU A 233 -3.55 21.09 9.46
N LYS A 234 -4.80 20.67 9.73
CA LYS A 234 -5.82 20.35 8.71
C LYS A 234 -7.14 21.02 9.05
N PRO A 235 -7.31 22.30 8.71
CA PRO A 235 -8.56 23.02 8.96
C PRO A 235 -9.71 22.47 8.11
N ALA A 236 -10.94 22.84 8.47
CA ALA A 236 -12.16 22.36 7.81
C ALA A 236 -12.22 22.63 6.29
N SER A 237 -11.43 23.57 5.78
CA SER A 237 -11.27 23.80 4.34
C SER A 237 -10.65 22.63 3.59
N GLY A 238 -10.06 21.66 4.30
CA GLY A 238 -9.36 20.51 3.76
C GLY A 238 -7.93 20.81 3.25
N LYS A 239 -7.51 22.08 3.18
CA LYS A 239 -6.17 22.44 2.78
C LYS A 239 -5.21 22.26 3.95
N ILE A 240 -4.19 21.42 3.78
CA ILE A 240 -3.17 21.19 4.81
C ILE A 240 -2.35 22.44 5.04
N ASN A 241 -2.23 22.85 6.29
CA ASN A 241 -1.53 24.06 6.71
C ASN A 241 -0.07 23.74 7.09
N ILE A 242 0.70 23.28 6.13
CA ILE A 242 2.14 23.06 6.26
C ILE A 242 2.81 23.90 5.17
N PRO A 243 3.56 24.97 5.53
CA PRO A 243 4.25 25.82 4.56
C PRO A 243 5.22 25.02 3.69
N GLY A 244 5.22 25.28 2.39
CA GLY A 244 6.03 24.58 1.41
C GLY A 244 5.47 23.25 0.91
N LEU A 245 4.47 22.66 1.58
CA LEU A 245 3.92 21.34 1.21
C LEU A 245 3.40 21.28 -0.24
N TYR A 246 2.80 22.34 -0.73
CA TYR A 246 2.20 22.40 -2.06
C TYR A 246 3.12 22.97 -3.14
N GLU A 247 4.33 23.40 -2.81
CA GLU A 247 5.24 24.05 -3.76
C GLU A 247 5.70 23.12 -4.88
N ALA A 248 5.97 21.86 -4.54
CA ALA A 248 6.37 20.82 -5.49
C ALA A 248 5.18 20.08 -6.15
N VAL A 249 3.94 20.39 -5.75
CA VAL A 249 2.75 19.70 -6.25
C VAL A 249 2.38 20.19 -7.63
N GLU A 250 2.49 19.32 -8.62
CA GLU A 250 2.01 19.60 -9.97
C GLU A 250 0.50 19.42 -10.05
N ARG A 251 -0.13 20.31 -10.78
CA ARG A 251 -1.56 20.19 -11.07
C ARG A 251 -1.75 19.22 -12.22
N PRO A 252 -2.80 18.38 -12.19
CA PRO A 252 -3.12 17.54 -13.32
C PRO A 252 -3.23 18.35 -14.60
N SER A 253 -2.59 17.87 -15.65
CA SER A 253 -2.65 18.44 -16.98
C SER A 253 -4.08 18.39 -17.55
N LYS A 254 -4.33 19.15 -18.61
CA LYS A 254 -5.62 19.08 -19.33
C LYS A 254 -5.86 17.69 -19.94
N ALA A 255 -4.78 17.00 -20.35
CA ALA A 255 -4.85 15.65 -20.92
C ALA A 255 -5.27 14.62 -19.86
N GLU A 256 -4.63 14.65 -18.68
CA GLU A 256 -4.99 13.77 -17.56
C GLU A 256 -6.43 13.99 -17.10
N ARG A 257 -6.85 15.23 -16.90
CA ARG A 257 -8.24 15.53 -16.53
C ARG A 257 -9.24 15.03 -17.57
N LYS A 258 -8.92 15.14 -18.86
CA LYS A 258 -9.74 14.63 -19.94
C LYS A 258 -9.78 13.08 -19.94
N ALA A 259 -8.66 12.44 -19.61
CA ALA A 259 -8.60 10.97 -19.45
C ALA A 259 -9.44 10.52 -18.24
N TRP A 260 -9.28 11.15 -17.07
CA TRP A 260 -10.04 10.82 -15.86
C TRP A 260 -11.55 11.08 -16.01
N ALA A 261 -11.94 12.10 -16.78
CA ALA A 261 -13.35 12.36 -17.07
C ALA A 261 -14.05 11.28 -17.91
N LYS A 262 -13.28 10.39 -18.56
CA LYS A 262 -13.81 9.23 -19.30
C LYS A 262 -14.06 8.00 -18.42
N LEU A 263 -13.49 7.99 -17.21
CA LEU A 263 -13.65 6.88 -16.28
C LEU A 263 -15.12 6.75 -15.83
N PRO A 264 -15.59 5.53 -15.54
CA PRO A 264 -16.94 5.30 -15.05
C PRO A 264 -17.07 5.73 -13.58
N PHE A 265 -16.81 7.00 -13.29
CA PHE A 265 -16.87 7.59 -11.96
C PHE A 265 -18.16 8.36 -11.72
N ASN A 266 -18.85 8.03 -10.64
CA ASN A 266 -20.00 8.79 -10.17
C ASN A 266 -19.80 9.13 -8.68
N GLU A 267 -19.63 10.41 -8.37
CA GLU A 267 -19.34 10.90 -7.03
C GLU A 267 -20.33 10.45 -5.96
N LYS A 268 -21.64 10.47 -6.27
CA LYS A 268 -22.69 10.05 -5.32
C LYS A 268 -22.63 8.56 -5.02
N THR A 269 -22.37 7.74 -6.04
CA THR A 269 -22.20 6.30 -5.89
C THR A 269 -20.94 5.99 -5.12
N TYR A 270 -19.82 6.64 -5.45
CA TYR A 270 -18.54 6.53 -4.75
C TYR A 270 -18.69 6.89 -3.26
N ALA A 271 -19.25 8.06 -2.95
CA ALA A 271 -19.48 8.49 -1.57
C ALA A 271 -20.32 7.46 -0.79
N LYS A 272 -21.41 6.97 -1.37
CA LYS A 272 -22.36 6.10 -0.67
C LYS A 272 -21.91 4.64 -0.57
N ARG A 273 -21.35 4.06 -1.66
CA ARG A 273 -21.07 2.62 -1.75
C ARG A 273 -19.65 2.25 -1.38
N GLU A 274 -18.67 3.07 -1.78
CA GLU A 274 -17.26 2.79 -1.54
C GLU A 274 -16.77 3.43 -0.25
N VAL A 275 -17.04 4.74 -0.09
CA VAL A 275 -16.60 5.48 1.11
C VAL A 275 -17.53 5.26 2.30
N GLY A 276 -18.82 4.98 2.07
CA GLY A 276 -19.83 4.85 3.11
C GLY A 276 -20.19 6.18 3.78
N ALA A 277 -19.88 7.32 3.15
CA ALA A 277 -20.08 8.65 3.70
C ALA A 277 -21.33 9.32 3.12
N LYS A 278 -21.95 10.20 3.94
CA LYS A 278 -23.06 11.04 3.49
C LYS A 278 -22.60 12.09 2.48
N GLU A 279 -21.42 12.67 2.71
CA GLU A 279 -20.79 13.68 1.88
C GLU A 279 -19.27 13.47 1.89
N LEU A 280 -18.61 13.76 0.76
CA LEU A 280 -17.16 13.75 0.66
C LEU A 280 -16.54 15.04 1.19
N THR A 281 -15.38 14.94 1.80
CA THR A 281 -14.62 16.08 2.34
C THR A 281 -13.43 16.45 1.45
N GLY A 282 -12.72 17.50 1.81
CA GLY A 282 -11.51 17.95 1.14
C GLY A 282 -11.67 19.29 0.42
N ILE A 283 -10.67 19.69 -0.37
CA ILE A 283 -10.62 21.01 -1.01
C ILE A 283 -11.68 21.10 -2.11
N ALA A 284 -12.72 21.91 -1.91
CA ALA A 284 -13.95 21.96 -2.72
C ALA A 284 -13.72 22.22 -4.23
N ARG A 285 -12.65 22.95 -4.59
CA ARG A 285 -12.35 23.28 -6.00
C ARG A 285 -11.79 22.12 -6.83
N TYR A 286 -11.48 21.00 -6.20
CA TYR A 286 -10.97 19.81 -6.86
C TYR A 286 -12.00 18.69 -6.85
N THR A 287 -12.04 17.90 -7.93
CA THR A 287 -12.85 16.68 -7.99
C THR A 287 -12.36 15.64 -6.98
N PRO A 288 -13.17 14.65 -6.59
CA PRO A 288 -12.71 13.57 -5.71
C PRO A 288 -11.47 12.84 -6.24
N LEU A 289 -11.42 12.55 -7.55
CA LEU A 289 -10.25 11.91 -8.16
C LEU A 289 -8.99 12.78 -8.07
N GLU A 290 -9.11 14.10 -8.33
CA GLU A 290 -7.98 15.00 -8.15
C GLU A 290 -7.50 15.07 -6.70
N ARG A 291 -8.42 15.01 -5.72
CA ARG A 291 -8.07 15.00 -4.29
C ARG A 291 -7.29 13.74 -3.91
N VAL A 292 -7.68 12.58 -4.45
CA VAL A 292 -7.04 11.29 -4.14
C VAL A 292 -5.73 11.10 -4.91
N TRP A 293 -5.68 11.51 -6.19
CA TRP A 293 -4.55 11.18 -7.06
C TRP A 293 -3.50 12.26 -7.21
N ALA A 294 -3.90 13.52 -7.11
CA ALA A 294 -3.03 14.65 -7.45
C ALA A 294 -2.74 15.62 -6.29
N LEU A 295 -3.29 15.37 -5.10
CA LEU A 295 -3.03 16.21 -3.95
C LEU A 295 -2.48 15.40 -2.77
N PRO A 296 -1.57 16.00 -1.97
CA PRO A 296 -1.18 15.40 -0.71
C PRO A 296 -2.37 15.36 0.25
N THR A 297 -2.43 14.31 1.08
CA THR A 297 -3.43 14.18 2.13
C THR A 297 -2.78 14.14 3.50
N PHE A 298 -3.52 14.48 4.54
CA PHE A 298 -3.13 14.37 5.95
C PHE A 298 -4.23 13.63 6.68
N GLU A 299 -3.89 12.50 7.29
CA GLU A 299 -4.87 11.68 8.02
C GLU A 299 -4.40 11.42 9.45
N ILE A 300 -5.38 11.35 10.37
CA ILE A 300 -5.18 11.04 11.78
C ILE A 300 -5.66 9.62 12.00
N HIS A 301 -4.77 8.73 12.42
CA HIS A 301 -5.06 7.29 12.57
C HIS A 301 -5.46 6.91 13.98
N GLY A 302 -5.03 7.68 14.96
CA GLY A 302 -5.35 7.42 16.36
C GLY A 302 -4.85 8.55 17.26
N ILE A 303 -5.54 8.72 18.39
CA ILE A 303 -5.14 9.65 19.45
C ILE A 303 -5.13 8.84 20.75
N THR A 304 -4.05 8.90 21.49
CA THR A 304 -3.86 8.20 22.77
C THR A 304 -3.45 9.17 23.88
N GLY A 305 -3.70 8.78 25.13
CA GLY A 305 -3.38 9.55 26.32
C GLY A 305 -4.58 9.60 27.28
N GLY A 306 -4.39 10.18 28.47
CA GLY A 306 -5.44 10.31 29.48
C GLY A 306 -5.99 8.95 29.93
N PHE A 307 -7.29 8.90 30.26
CA PHE A 307 -7.95 7.70 30.74
C PHE A 307 -8.90 7.14 29.68
N THR A 308 -8.55 5.97 29.15
CA THR A 308 -9.28 5.27 28.06
C THR A 308 -9.94 3.96 28.53
N GLN A 309 -9.77 3.58 29.80
CA GLN A 309 -10.37 2.38 30.38
C GLN A 309 -11.87 2.56 30.70
N LYS A 310 -12.57 1.43 30.94
CA LYS A 310 -13.97 1.46 31.35
C LYS A 310 -14.12 2.16 32.72
N GLY A 311 -15.08 3.06 32.83
CA GLY A 311 -15.34 3.86 34.02
C GLY A 311 -15.03 5.35 33.83
N ALA A 312 -14.94 6.11 34.92
CA ALA A 312 -14.68 7.54 34.90
C ALA A 312 -13.44 7.89 35.76
N LYS A 313 -12.55 8.74 35.20
CA LYS A 313 -11.43 9.35 35.94
C LYS A 313 -11.35 10.82 35.56
N THR A 314 -11.48 11.70 36.57
CA THR A 314 -11.44 13.16 36.38
C THR A 314 -9.98 13.63 36.31
N VAL A 315 -9.34 13.47 35.17
CA VAL A 315 -7.92 13.73 34.97
C VAL A 315 -7.71 14.83 33.91
N ILE A 316 -6.69 15.68 34.12
CA ILE A 316 -6.10 16.55 33.14
C ILE A 316 -4.82 15.83 32.68
N PRO A 317 -4.76 15.26 31.49
CA PRO A 317 -3.58 14.52 31.03
C PRO A 317 -2.41 15.44 30.77
N ALA A 318 -1.23 14.99 31.22
CA ALA A 318 0.03 15.69 31.01
C ALA A 318 0.57 15.53 29.57
N GLU A 319 0.22 14.43 28.93
CA GLU A 319 0.69 14.04 27.60
C GLU A 319 -0.44 13.48 26.73
N ALA A 320 -0.35 13.72 25.44
CA ALA A 320 -1.23 13.15 24.43
C ALA A 320 -0.45 12.92 23.12
N THR A 321 -0.69 11.79 22.46
CA THR A 321 -0.01 11.40 21.22
C THR A 321 -1.01 11.15 20.10
N ALA A 322 -0.73 11.66 18.92
CA ALA A 322 -1.45 11.34 17.69
C ALA A 322 -0.56 10.60 16.70
N LYS A 323 -1.09 9.55 16.08
CA LYS A 323 -0.51 8.92 14.89
C LYS A 323 -1.09 9.59 13.65
N VAL A 324 -0.23 10.09 12.79
CA VAL A 324 -0.63 10.84 11.59
C VAL A 324 0.16 10.37 10.38
N SER A 325 -0.44 10.44 9.20
CA SER A 325 0.30 10.27 7.96
C SER A 325 -0.05 11.34 6.93
N LEU A 326 0.94 11.64 6.09
CA LEU A 326 0.73 12.36 4.84
C LEU A 326 0.94 11.40 3.68
N ARG A 327 -0.05 11.30 2.78
CA ARG A 327 0.20 10.70 1.47
C ARG A 327 0.76 11.77 0.56
N LEU A 328 1.85 11.41 -0.12
CA LEU A 328 2.62 12.32 -0.96
C LEU A 328 2.30 12.08 -2.43
N VAL A 329 2.46 13.11 -3.24
CA VAL A 329 2.29 13.06 -4.69
C VAL A 329 3.63 13.32 -5.39
N PRO A 330 3.78 13.04 -6.70
CA PRO A 330 5.03 13.24 -7.42
C PRO A 330 5.73 14.56 -7.09
N ASN A 331 7.06 14.55 -7.12
CA ASN A 331 7.98 15.65 -6.78
C ASN A 331 8.08 15.99 -5.28
N GLN A 332 7.29 15.39 -4.41
CA GLN A 332 7.48 15.52 -2.97
C GLN A 332 8.52 14.52 -2.45
N LYS A 333 9.20 14.87 -1.36
CA LYS A 333 10.16 14.00 -0.68
C LYS A 333 9.74 13.81 0.78
N ALA A 334 9.63 12.56 1.22
CA ALA A 334 9.14 12.21 2.56
C ALA A 334 9.95 12.91 3.67
N LYS A 335 11.27 12.91 3.60
CA LYS A 335 12.15 13.61 4.55
C LYS A 335 11.98 15.13 4.54
N THR A 336 11.63 15.73 3.41
CA THR A 336 11.36 17.17 3.32
C THR A 336 10.04 17.50 3.97
N VAL A 337 9.01 16.70 3.70
CA VAL A 337 7.67 16.86 4.31
C VAL A 337 7.71 16.65 5.81
N GLU A 338 8.45 15.65 6.31
CA GLU A 338 8.68 15.46 7.75
C GLU A 338 9.29 16.72 8.40
N ARG A 339 10.33 17.27 7.80
CA ARG A 339 10.97 18.49 8.30
C ARG A 339 10.03 19.70 8.31
N GLN A 340 9.20 19.84 7.27
CA GLN A 340 8.16 20.88 7.19
C GLN A 340 7.10 20.70 8.25
N LEU A 341 6.64 19.45 8.50
CA LEU A 341 5.70 19.13 9.56
C LEU A 341 6.26 19.48 10.94
N ARG A 342 7.49 19.06 11.26
CA ARG A 342 8.16 19.40 12.53
C ARG A 342 8.22 20.91 12.76
N LYS A 343 8.58 21.66 11.71
CA LYS A 343 8.64 23.12 11.79
C LYS A 343 7.26 23.71 12.08
N GLN A 344 6.23 23.27 11.34
CA GLN A 344 4.88 23.79 11.50
C GLN A 344 4.27 23.42 12.87
N VAL A 345 4.48 22.20 13.35
CA VAL A 345 4.08 21.79 14.70
C VAL A 345 4.69 22.75 15.75
N LYS A 346 5.98 23.05 15.64
CA LYS A 346 6.66 23.97 16.56
C LYS A 346 6.10 25.41 16.49
N GLU A 347 5.74 25.88 15.31
CA GLU A 347 5.18 27.25 15.11
C GLU A 347 3.74 27.38 15.64
N LEU A 348 2.94 26.32 15.52
CA LEU A 348 1.55 26.30 15.98
C LEU A 348 1.41 26.02 17.48
N LEU A 349 2.47 25.50 18.09
CA LEU A 349 2.42 25.08 19.48
C LEU A 349 2.40 26.30 20.43
N PRO A 350 1.48 26.32 21.43
CA PRO A 350 1.46 27.40 22.41
C PRO A 350 2.70 27.34 23.32
N PRO A 351 3.14 28.47 23.91
CA PRO A 351 4.40 28.54 24.65
C PRO A 351 4.45 27.69 25.92
N TYR A 352 3.30 27.27 26.43
CA TYR A 352 3.21 26.39 27.61
C TYR A 352 3.37 24.90 27.30
N ALA A 353 3.41 24.50 26.02
CA ALA A 353 3.49 23.12 25.59
C ALA A 353 4.81 22.81 24.92
N LYS A 354 5.16 21.53 24.93
CA LYS A 354 6.24 20.95 24.11
C LYS A 354 5.65 19.91 23.19
N ALA A 355 6.23 19.74 22.01
CA ALA A 355 5.89 18.62 21.14
C ALA A 355 7.15 17.94 20.63
N ASP A 356 7.06 16.62 20.52
CA ASP A 356 7.98 15.80 19.73
C ASP A 356 7.25 15.23 18.53
N VAL A 357 7.93 15.20 17.38
CA VAL A 357 7.42 14.58 16.16
C VAL A 357 8.37 13.45 15.80
N LYS A 358 7.98 12.22 16.02
CA LYS A 358 8.77 11.04 15.70
C LYS A 358 8.39 10.54 14.30
N PHE A 359 9.34 10.51 13.37
CA PHE A 359 9.18 9.82 12.10
C PHE A 359 9.22 8.30 12.33
N ILE A 360 8.24 7.58 11.82
CA ILE A 360 8.13 6.13 11.96
C ILE A 360 8.64 5.46 10.70
N HIS A 361 8.00 5.72 9.58
CA HIS A 361 8.40 5.22 8.26
C HIS A 361 7.87 6.13 7.14
N GLY A 362 8.36 5.91 5.93
CA GLY A 362 7.87 6.62 4.75
C GLY A 362 8.73 6.33 3.53
N GLY A 363 8.17 6.64 2.38
CA GLY A 363 8.81 6.51 1.08
C GLY A 363 8.45 7.69 0.17
N ASP A 364 9.30 7.96 -0.78
CA ASP A 364 9.03 8.96 -1.81
C ASP A 364 7.97 8.44 -2.79
N PRO A 365 7.15 9.30 -3.40
CA PRO A 365 6.29 8.90 -4.49
C PRO A 365 7.11 8.47 -5.71
N PHE A 366 6.54 7.59 -6.49
CA PHE A 366 7.12 7.14 -7.75
C PHE A 366 6.21 7.55 -8.91
N THR A 367 6.81 7.87 -10.05
CA THR A 367 6.10 8.16 -11.30
C THR A 367 6.86 7.49 -12.44
N THR A 368 6.13 6.77 -13.30
CA THR A 368 6.70 6.20 -14.50
C THR A 368 6.50 7.14 -15.69
N ASP A 369 7.43 7.15 -16.61
CA ASP A 369 7.33 7.89 -17.86
C ASP A 369 6.47 7.08 -18.84
N VAL A 370 5.25 7.54 -19.06
CA VAL A 370 4.29 6.89 -19.97
C VAL A 370 4.58 7.13 -21.45
N GLU A 371 5.53 8.00 -21.77
CA GLU A 371 6.03 8.22 -23.15
C GLU A 371 7.26 7.36 -23.44
N SER A 372 7.67 6.49 -22.50
CA SER A 372 8.79 5.56 -22.71
C SER A 372 8.39 4.33 -23.51
N GLU A 373 9.34 3.73 -24.22
CA GLU A 373 9.16 2.61 -25.15
C GLU A 373 8.29 1.44 -24.62
N PRO A 374 8.34 1.03 -23.32
CA PRO A 374 7.47 -0.03 -22.81
C PRO A 374 5.96 0.25 -22.88
N PHE A 375 5.55 1.50 -23.14
CA PHE A 375 4.14 1.91 -23.22
C PHE A 375 3.65 2.15 -24.65
N ASP A 376 4.53 2.09 -25.65
CA ASP A 376 4.21 2.17 -27.08
C ASP A 376 3.74 0.80 -27.63
#